data_ea3a9daecfdbef66eec0e0211e478643
#
_entry.id   ea3a9daecfdbef66eec0e0211e478643
#
_cell.length_a   1.000
_cell.length_b   1.000
_cell.length_c   1.000
_cell.angle_alpha   90.00
_cell.angle_beta   90.00
_cell.angle_gamma   90.00
#
_symmetry.space_group_name_H-M   'P 1'
#
loop_
_entity.id
_entity.type
_entity.pdbx_description
1 polymer ?
#
loop_
_entity_poly.entity_id
_entity_poly.type
_entity_poly.pdbx_seq_one_letter_code
_entity_poly.pdbx_strand_id
1 'polypeptide(L)'
;MSLKGSNQHFTGAASELYVAYKATESGFIVSYPLFTQSKYDLLIDIGSKILKVQVKKATKSAARGHEFIQIRLGGCGRSEYKENDYDYVAMVYNKHVWMLPYKDTEGHKSMSFSIFSDASKSYSYLNKHTFEDFSKDINGKHWYD
;
A
#
# COMPACT_ATOMS: atom_id res chain seq x y z
N MET A 1 -13.45 3.11 -27.81
CA MET A 1 -14.37 2.08 -27.26
C MET A 1 -14.16 1.97 -25.76
N SER A 2 -15.19 2.20 -24.97
CA SER A 2 -15.04 2.05 -23.52
C SER A 2 -15.25 0.58 -23.15
N LEU A 3 -14.30 0.05 -22.40
CA LEU A 3 -14.42 -1.30 -21.84
C LEU A 3 -15.35 -1.24 -20.62
N LYS A 4 -16.19 -2.27 -20.50
CA LYS A 4 -17.11 -2.37 -19.37
C LYS A 4 -16.34 -2.86 -18.13
N GLY A 5 -16.16 -2.00 -17.15
CA GLY A 5 -15.58 -2.33 -15.87
C GLY A 5 -15.72 -1.14 -14.93
N SER A 6 -15.71 -1.38 -13.63
CA SER A 6 -15.74 -0.28 -12.68
C SER A 6 -14.37 0.39 -12.62
N ASN A 7 -14.36 1.71 -12.45
CA ASN A 7 -13.12 2.47 -12.29
C ASN A 7 -12.27 1.93 -11.13
N GLN A 8 -12.92 1.40 -10.09
CA GLN A 8 -12.22 0.80 -8.94
C GLN A 8 -11.39 -0.42 -9.32
N HIS A 9 -11.91 -1.28 -10.19
CA HIS A 9 -11.18 -2.46 -10.66
C HIS A 9 -9.95 -2.07 -11.49
N PHE A 10 -10.11 -1.09 -12.38
CA PHE A 10 -8.99 -0.62 -13.22
C PHE A 10 -7.92 0.07 -12.38
N THR A 11 -8.31 0.92 -11.43
CA THR A 11 -7.34 1.61 -10.56
C THR A 11 -6.65 0.66 -9.61
N GLY A 12 -7.36 -0.37 -9.13
CA GLY A 12 -6.77 -1.43 -8.31
C GLY A 12 -5.72 -2.22 -9.09
N ALA A 13 -6.07 -2.67 -10.30
CA ALA A 13 -5.14 -3.38 -11.17
C ALA A 13 -3.94 -2.53 -11.55
N ALA A 14 -4.15 -1.25 -11.86
CA ALA A 14 -3.07 -0.33 -12.18
C ALA A 14 -2.12 -0.13 -10.98
N SER A 15 -2.66 -0.05 -9.77
CA SER A 15 -1.85 0.07 -8.55
C SER A 15 -1.00 -1.17 -8.33
N GLU A 16 -1.55 -2.37 -8.53
CA GLU A 16 -0.79 -3.61 -8.43
C GLU A 16 0.34 -3.67 -9.46
N LEU A 17 0.05 -3.30 -10.71
CA LEU A 17 1.05 -3.23 -11.76
C LEU A 17 2.14 -2.21 -11.43
N TYR A 18 1.77 -1.09 -10.82
CA TYR A 18 2.73 -0.07 -10.45
C TYR A 18 3.70 -0.57 -9.37
N VAL A 19 3.18 -1.25 -8.34
CA VAL A 19 4.04 -1.87 -7.31
C VAL A 19 4.93 -2.94 -7.92
N ALA A 20 4.39 -3.77 -8.80
CA ALA A 20 5.16 -4.79 -9.52
C ALA A 20 6.28 -4.15 -10.35
N TYR A 21 5.98 -3.06 -11.03
CA TYR A 21 6.99 -2.30 -11.79
C TYR A 21 8.11 -1.79 -10.89
N LYS A 22 7.76 -1.15 -9.77
CA LYS A 22 8.74 -0.62 -8.82
C LYS A 22 9.63 -1.72 -8.24
N ALA A 23 9.04 -2.84 -7.85
CA ALA A 23 9.78 -3.98 -7.33
C ALA A 23 10.72 -4.56 -8.39
N THR A 24 10.24 -4.72 -9.62
CA THR A 24 11.02 -5.23 -10.73
C THR A 24 12.17 -4.28 -11.08
N GLU A 25 11.91 -2.98 -11.11
CA GLU A 25 12.93 -1.96 -11.34
C GLU A 25 14.03 -2.01 -10.27
N SER A 26 13.64 -2.38 -9.05
CA SER A 26 14.57 -2.54 -7.92
C SER A 26 15.36 -3.85 -7.95
N GLY A 27 15.11 -4.72 -8.94
CA GLY A 27 15.82 -5.98 -9.12
C GLY A 27 15.18 -7.16 -8.40
N PHE A 28 13.94 -7.04 -7.94
CA PHE A 28 13.23 -8.13 -7.27
C PHE A 28 12.37 -8.91 -8.25
N ILE A 29 12.12 -10.18 -7.94
CA ILE A 29 11.24 -11.03 -8.73
C ILE A 29 9.83 -10.92 -8.16
N VAL A 30 8.87 -10.60 -9.04
CA VAL A 30 7.47 -10.45 -8.65
C VAL A 30 6.67 -11.62 -9.20
N SER A 31 5.81 -12.18 -8.37
CA SER A 31 4.88 -13.24 -8.75
C SER A 31 3.47 -12.88 -8.31
N TYR A 32 2.50 -13.40 -9.02
CA TYR A 32 1.09 -13.22 -8.68
C TYR A 32 0.50 -14.53 -8.19
N PRO A 33 -0.35 -14.51 -7.14
CA PRO A 33 -1.06 -15.71 -6.75
C PRO A 33 -2.06 -16.10 -7.85
N LEU A 34 -2.10 -17.38 -8.16
CA LEU A 34 -3.05 -17.91 -9.12
C LEU A 34 -4.48 -17.85 -8.58
N PHE A 35 -4.63 -17.99 -7.27
CA PHE A 35 -5.92 -17.96 -6.58
C PHE A 35 -6.37 -16.52 -6.38
N THR A 36 -7.47 -16.13 -7.02
CA THR A 36 -7.95 -14.74 -7.07
C THR A 36 -8.49 -14.21 -5.75
N GLN A 37 -8.83 -15.08 -4.79
CA GLN A 37 -9.33 -14.68 -3.47
C GLN A 37 -8.24 -14.69 -2.40
N SER A 38 -6.98 -14.67 -2.83
CA SER A 38 -5.84 -14.57 -1.93
C SER A 38 -5.90 -13.28 -1.09
N LYS A 39 -5.37 -13.35 0.13
CA LYS A 39 -5.28 -12.21 1.04
C LYS A 39 -4.11 -11.27 0.71
N TYR A 40 -3.31 -11.61 -0.28
CA TYR A 40 -2.25 -10.76 -0.80
C TYR A 40 -2.35 -10.70 -2.32
N ASP A 41 -1.87 -9.62 -2.89
CA ASP A 41 -1.96 -9.38 -4.34
C ASP A 41 -0.69 -9.77 -5.07
N LEU A 42 0.46 -9.66 -4.40
CA LEU A 42 1.77 -9.91 -4.99
C LEU A 42 2.65 -10.70 -4.03
N LEU A 43 3.56 -11.47 -4.62
CA LEU A 43 4.72 -12.02 -3.94
C LEU A 43 5.96 -11.29 -4.47
N ILE A 44 6.78 -10.77 -3.56
CA ILE A 44 8.04 -10.11 -3.92
C ILE A 44 9.19 -10.92 -3.33
N ASP A 45 9.98 -11.51 -4.22
CA ASP A 45 11.18 -12.25 -3.84
C ASP A 45 12.36 -11.27 -3.79
N ILE A 46 12.83 -11.00 -2.59
CA ILE A 46 13.95 -10.07 -2.36
C ILE A 46 15.30 -10.81 -2.26
N GLY A 47 15.33 -12.09 -2.60
CA GLY A 47 16.53 -12.93 -2.56
C GLY A 47 16.68 -13.69 -1.25
N SER A 48 16.57 -13.03 -0.11
CA SER A 48 16.67 -13.66 1.21
C SER A 48 15.34 -14.27 1.66
N LYS A 49 14.22 -13.76 1.18
CA LYS A 49 12.88 -14.24 1.52
C LYS A 49 11.86 -13.78 0.48
N ILE A 50 10.69 -14.39 0.52
CA ILE A 50 9.56 -14.00 -0.32
C ILE A 50 8.53 -13.31 0.57
N LEU A 51 8.15 -12.10 0.20
CA LEU A 51 7.21 -11.28 0.95
C LEU A 51 5.83 -11.28 0.31
N LYS A 52 4.81 -11.47 1.12
CA LYS A 52 3.42 -11.33 0.71
C LYS A 52 3.03 -9.85 0.82
N VAL A 53 2.54 -9.27 -0.26
CA VAL A 53 2.21 -7.85 -0.32
C VAL A 53 0.78 -7.66 -0.76
N GLN A 54 0.01 -6.95 0.07
CA GLN A 54 -1.33 -6.48 -0.25
C GLN A 54 -1.20 -5.06 -0.79
N VAL A 55 -1.77 -4.79 -1.95
CA VAL A 55 -1.71 -3.46 -2.56
C VAL A 55 -2.99 -2.69 -2.25
N LYS A 56 -2.84 -1.46 -1.79
CA LYS A 56 -3.95 -0.55 -1.52
C LYS A 56 -3.67 0.80 -2.17
N LYS A 57 -4.64 1.30 -2.90
CA LYS A 57 -4.59 2.66 -3.42
C LYS A 57 -5.07 3.62 -2.34
N ALA A 58 -4.27 4.65 -2.05
CA ALA A 58 -4.68 5.72 -1.17
C ALA A 58 -5.49 6.76 -1.95
N THR A 59 -6.48 7.33 -1.29
CA THR A 59 -7.29 8.42 -1.82
C THR A 59 -7.07 9.67 -1.00
N LYS A 60 -7.03 10.82 -1.67
CA LYS A 60 -6.91 12.11 -1.00
C LYS A 60 -8.26 12.50 -0.39
N SER A 61 -8.22 13.00 0.82
CA SER A 61 -9.39 13.52 1.51
C SER A 61 -9.02 14.78 2.30
N ALA A 62 -10.01 15.47 2.80
CA ALA A 62 -9.80 16.67 3.61
C ALA A 62 -10.81 16.73 4.74
N ALA A 63 -10.37 17.16 5.91
CA ALA A 63 -11.23 17.40 7.05
C ALA A 63 -10.68 18.57 7.85
N ARG A 64 -11.56 19.51 8.22
CA ARG A 64 -11.20 20.67 9.04
C ARG A 64 -10.02 21.48 8.48
N GLY A 65 -9.96 21.64 7.14
CA GLY A 65 -8.89 22.38 6.49
C GLY A 65 -7.58 21.63 6.29
N HIS A 66 -7.52 20.36 6.70
CA HIS A 66 -6.32 19.52 6.52
C HIS A 66 -6.53 18.50 5.44
N GLU A 67 -5.53 18.34 4.58
CA GLU A 67 -5.52 17.33 3.54
C GLU A 67 -4.71 16.11 4.01
N PHE A 68 -5.21 14.93 3.69
CA PHE A 68 -4.56 13.67 4.05
C PHE A 68 -4.86 12.62 2.98
N ILE A 69 -4.09 11.56 2.99
CA ILE A 69 -4.39 10.37 2.19
C ILE A 69 -4.89 9.26 3.11
N GLN A 70 -5.76 8.42 2.59
CA GLN A 70 -6.40 7.36 3.36
C GLN A 70 -6.45 6.07 2.57
N ILE A 71 -6.24 4.96 3.26
CA ILE A 71 -6.46 3.61 2.74
C ILE A 71 -7.49 2.89 3.59
N ARG A 72 -8.22 1.96 2.97
CA ARG A 72 -9.15 1.06 3.67
C ARG A 72 -8.54 -0.33 3.73
N LEU A 73 -8.49 -0.89 4.93
CA LEU A 73 -7.94 -2.21 5.19
C LEU A 73 -9.04 -3.24 5.47
N GLY A 74 -10.21 -2.80 5.93
CA GLY A 74 -11.34 -3.65 6.22
C GLY A 74 -12.63 -2.87 6.23
N GLY A 75 -13.75 -3.51 6.53
CA GLY A 75 -15.06 -2.86 6.65
C GLY A 75 -16.14 -3.62 5.89
N CYS A 76 -17.35 -3.11 5.89
CA CYS A 76 -18.62 -3.65 5.37
C CYS A 76 -18.52 -4.96 4.57
N GLY A 77 -18.73 -6.11 5.24
CA GLY A 77 -18.77 -7.41 4.57
C GLY A 77 -17.43 -7.99 4.16
N ARG A 78 -16.32 -7.35 4.51
CA ARG A 78 -14.97 -7.87 4.25
C ARG A 78 -14.42 -8.57 5.48
N SER A 79 -13.78 -9.71 5.27
CA SER A 79 -13.04 -10.40 6.33
C SER A 79 -11.88 -9.52 6.79
N GLU A 80 -11.66 -9.49 8.09
CA GLU A 80 -10.48 -8.80 8.65
C GLU A 80 -9.21 -9.56 8.26
N TYR A 81 -8.12 -8.82 8.04
CA TYR A 81 -6.81 -9.40 7.84
C TYR A 81 -6.27 -9.91 9.17
N LYS A 82 -5.62 -11.06 9.11
CA LYS A 82 -4.99 -11.72 10.25
C LYS A 82 -3.49 -11.77 10.05
N GLU A 83 -2.76 -11.99 11.13
CA GLU A 83 -1.32 -12.24 11.05
C GLU A 83 -1.03 -13.34 10.02
N ASN A 84 0.00 -13.16 9.23
CA ASN A 84 0.42 -14.02 8.12
C ASN A 84 -0.43 -13.94 6.85
N ASP A 85 -1.48 -13.14 6.82
CA ASP A 85 -2.23 -12.90 5.57
C ASP A 85 -1.36 -12.11 4.57
N TYR A 86 -0.59 -11.18 5.07
CA TYR A 86 0.43 -10.45 4.32
C TYR A 86 1.54 -9.96 5.24
N ASP A 87 2.69 -9.65 4.66
CA ASP A 87 3.83 -9.08 5.38
C ASP A 87 3.80 -7.55 5.33
N TYR A 88 3.38 -7.00 4.19
CA TYR A 88 3.31 -5.55 3.96
C TYR A 88 2.06 -5.18 3.20
N VAL A 89 1.54 -4.00 3.50
CA VAL A 89 0.66 -3.27 2.58
C VAL A 89 1.52 -2.32 1.77
N ALA A 90 1.42 -2.38 0.46
CA ALA A 90 1.99 -1.38 -0.43
C ALA A 90 0.92 -0.32 -0.69
N MET A 91 1.09 0.84 -0.09
CA MET A 91 0.18 1.96 -0.25
C MET A 91 0.62 2.82 -1.43
N VAL A 92 -0.24 2.94 -2.43
CA VAL A 92 0.05 3.66 -3.67
C VAL A 92 -0.71 4.98 -3.70
N TYR A 93 0.01 6.06 -3.92
CA TYR A 93 -0.58 7.38 -4.12
C TYR A 93 0.30 8.22 -5.04
N ASN A 94 -0.28 8.76 -6.12
CA ASN A 94 0.37 9.72 -7.01
C ASN A 94 1.80 9.30 -7.42
N LYS A 95 1.97 8.09 -7.94
CA LYS A 95 3.25 7.51 -8.38
C LYS A 95 4.25 7.27 -7.25
N HIS A 96 3.79 7.24 -6.02
CA HIS A 96 4.61 6.88 -4.86
C HIS A 96 4.08 5.61 -4.22
N VAL A 97 4.96 4.85 -3.62
CA VAL A 97 4.62 3.62 -2.91
C VAL A 97 5.27 3.66 -1.54
N TRP A 98 4.46 3.47 -0.50
CA TRP A 98 4.95 3.26 0.85
C TRP A 98 4.66 1.84 1.28
N MET A 99 5.64 1.21 1.88
CA MET A 99 5.48 -0.11 2.46
C MET A 99 5.10 0.03 3.93
N LEU A 100 3.96 -0.55 4.29
CA LEU A 100 3.47 -0.55 5.67
C LEU A 100 3.61 -1.97 6.22
N PRO A 101 4.46 -2.19 7.23
CA PRO A 101 4.54 -3.49 7.88
C PRO A 101 3.19 -3.90 8.47
N TYR A 102 2.90 -5.20 8.47
CA TYR A 102 1.64 -5.71 9.03
C TYR A 102 1.35 -5.18 10.43
N LYS A 103 2.38 -5.09 11.27
CA LYS A 103 2.23 -4.59 12.66
C LYS A 103 1.64 -3.19 12.73
N ASP A 104 1.99 -2.34 11.78
CA ASP A 104 1.47 -0.97 11.74
C ASP A 104 0.04 -0.90 11.23
N THR A 105 -0.41 -1.92 10.52
CA THR A 105 -1.78 -1.98 9.97
C THR A 105 -2.73 -2.81 10.83
N GLU A 106 -2.20 -3.60 11.75
CA GLU A 106 -2.97 -4.53 12.58
C GLU A 106 -4.06 -3.82 13.36
N GLY A 107 -5.28 -4.35 13.28
CA GLY A 107 -6.42 -3.81 14.02
C GLY A 107 -7.05 -2.56 13.41
N HIS A 108 -6.48 -2.01 12.36
CA HIS A 108 -7.02 -0.83 11.68
C HIS A 108 -7.98 -1.23 10.55
N LYS A 109 -9.15 -0.61 10.51
CA LYS A 109 -10.08 -0.72 9.39
C LYS A 109 -9.73 0.26 8.28
N SER A 110 -9.15 1.40 8.65
CA SER A 110 -8.63 2.41 7.75
C SER A 110 -7.46 3.11 8.40
N MET A 111 -6.60 3.70 7.59
CA MET A 111 -5.46 4.49 8.08
C MET A 111 -5.38 5.78 7.27
N SER A 112 -5.06 6.87 7.95
CA SER A 112 -4.91 8.19 7.35
C SER A 112 -3.52 8.74 7.64
N PHE A 113 -2.93 9.37 6.63
CA PHE A 113 -1.58 9.93 6.73
C PHE A 113 -1.55 11.34 6.18
N SER A 114 -0.90 12.25 6.89
CA SER A 114 -0.58 13.56 6.36
C SER A 114 0.69 13.47 5.52
N ILE A 115 0.63 14.00 4.30
CA ILE A 115 1.78 14.08 3.40
C ILE A 115 2.27 15.52 3.26
N PHE A 116 1.65 16.45 3.97
CA PHE A 116 1.96 17.88 3.90
C PHE A 116 2.73 18.33 5.13
N SER A 117 3.55 19.36 4.99
CA SER A 117 4.46 19.83 6.03
C SER A 117 3.77 20.35 7.29
N ASP A 118 2.53 20.75 7.18
CA ASP A 118 1.72 21.17 8.32
C ASP A 118 0.88 19.99 8.80
N ALA A 119 1.56 19.03 9.41
CA ALA A 119 0.91 17.85 9.95
C ALA A 119 0.04 18.26 11.14
N SER A 120 -1.24 18.40 10.89
CA SER A 120 -2.20 18.50 11.96
C SER A 120 -2.05 17.30 12.90
N LYS A 121 -2.20 17.57 14.17
CA LYS A 121 -1.99 16.64 15.28
C LYS A 121 -2.82 15.36 15.26
N SER A 122 -3.76 15.22 14.35
CA SER A 122 -4.68 14.08 14.29
C SER A 122 -4.29 13.00 13.26
N TYR A 123 -3.28 13.23 12.43
CA TYR A 123 -2.89 12.28 11.37
C TYR A 123 -1.42 11.93 11.48
N SER A 124 -1.09 10.68 11.16
CA SER A 124 0.31 10.25 11.07
C SER A 124 0.98 10.98 9.92
N TYR A 125 2.14 11.55 10.17
CA TYR A 125 2.92 12.25 9.16
C TYR A 125 3.84 11.29 8.44
N LEU A 126 3.88 11.39 7.10
CA LEU A 126 4.82 10.63 6.30
C LEU A 126 6.05 11.49 6.00
N ASN A 127 7.22 10.94 6.26
CA ASN A 127 8.48 11.59 5.94
C ASN A 127 8.58 11.77 4.43
N LYS A 128 8.96 12.96 3.95
CA LYS A 128 9.14 13.24 2.53
C LYS A 128 10.11 12.29 1.85
N HIS A 129 11.15 11.88 2.56
CA HIS A 129 12.13 10.95 2.01
C HIS A 129 11.54 9.56 1.77
N THR A 130 10.66 9.10 2.66
CA THR A 130 9.95 7.84 2.45
C THR A 130 8.92 7.97 1.34
N PHE A 131 8.36 9.16 1.17
CA PHE A 131 7.38 9.42 0.11
C PHE A 131 7.97 9.22 -1.29
N GLU A 132 9.23 9.57 -1.48
CA GLU A 132 9.90 9.52 -2.78
C GLU A 132 10.71 8.23 -3.00
N ASP A 133 10.96 7.46 -1.95
CA ASP A 133 11.86 6.32 -1.98
C ASP A 133 11.11 5.01 -1.66
N PHE A 134 10.86 4.23 -2.71
CA PHE A 134 10.23 2.92 -2.60
C PHE A 134 11.00 1.95 -1.68
N SER A 135 12.29 2.12 -1.52
CA SER A 135 13.12 1.24 -0.71
C SER A 135 12.81 1.31 0.79
N LYS A 136 12.09 2.34 1.22
CA LYS A 136 11.82 2.57 2.63
C LYS A 136 10.35 2.37 2.97
N ASP A 137 10.11 1.90 4.20
CA ASP A 137 8.77 1.81 4.75
C ASP A 137 8.32 3.17 5.31
N ILE A 138 7.11 3.23 5.85
CA ILE A 138 6.56 4.47 6.43
C ILE A 138 7.36 4.98 7.64
N ASN A 139 8.19 4.14 8.24
CA ASN A 139 9.03 4.51 9.38
C ASN A 139 10.44 4.94 8.94
N GLY A 140 10.71 4.98 7.65
CA GLY A 140 12.01 5.37 7.11
C GLY A 140 13.04 4.25 7.12
N LYS A 141 12.63 3.01 7.34
CA LYS A 141 13.52 1.84 7.34
C LYS A 141 13.45 1.11 6.00
N HIS A 142 14.58 0.55 5.59
CA HIS A 142 14.58 -0.32 4.42
C HIS A 142 13.74 -1.57 4.70
N TRP A 143 12.72 -1.80 3.88
CA TRP A 143 11.79 -2.89 4.10
C TRP A 143 12.29 -4.25 3.61
N TYR A 144 13.37 -4.26 2.84
CA TYR A 144 13.92 -5.48 2.28
C TYR A 144 15.29 -5.88 2.86
N ASP A 145 15.75 -5.20 3.87
CA ASP A 145 17.03 -5.52 4.53
C ASP A 145 16.86 -6.54 5.68
#